data_36a56530fc60c66a3ebd9346e86ea37e
#
_entry.id   36a56530fc60c66a3ebd9346e86ea37e
#
_cell.length_a   1.000
_cell.length_b   1.000
_cell.length_c   1.000
_cell.angle_alpha   90.00
_cell.angle_beta   90.00
_cell.angle_gamma   90.00
#
_symmetry.space_group_name_H-M   'P 1'
#
loop_
_entity.id
_entity.type
_entity.pdbx_description
1 polymer ?
#
loop_
_entity_poly.entity_id
_entity_poly.type
_entity_poly.pdbx_seq_one_letter_code
_entity_poly.pdbx_strand_id
1 'polypeptide(L)'
;MGVILGIDIGGSSTKIVGLHENGTVIDMLRVKAEDPLTSLYGALGNFLATHSLKLTDIGHIALTGVGASYVDGDIYGVRTIKVEEFPSVGVGGLALSRKERAVVVSMGTGTSLLWAEKGSEI
;
A
#
# COMPACT_ATOMS: atom_id res chain seq x y z
N MET A 1 -9.41 -15.02 -5.79
CA MET A 1 -9.08 -13.68 -5.91
C MET A 1 -9.14 -12.99 -4.60
N GLY A 2 -10.15 -12.38 -4.13
CA GLY A 2 -10.19 -11.87 -2.77
C GLY A 2 -9.70 -10.43 -2.64
N VAL A 3 -9.42 -10.04 -1.41
CA VAL A 3 -9.01 -8.68 -1.05
C VAL A 3 -7.57 -8.42 -1.50
N ILE A 4 -7.31 -7.22 -1.98
CA ILE A 4 -5.97 -6.75 -2.29
C ILE A 4 -5.54 -5.80 -1.18
N LEU A 5 -4.35 -6.01 -0.65
CA LEU A 5 -3.77 -5.10 0.33
C LEU A 5 -2.60 -4.35 -0.30
N GLY A 6 -2.61 -3.03 -0.13
CA GLY A 6 -1.47 -2.18 -0.44
C GLY A 6 -0.82 -1.75 0.87
N ILE A 7 0.48 -1.96 1.00
CA ILE A 7 1.21 -1.65 2.23
C ILE A 7 2.43 -0.81 1.91
N ASP A 8 2.52 0.35 2.55
CA ASP A 8 3.67 1.25 2.46
C ASP A 8 4.40 1.23 3.81
N ILE A 9 5.58 0.65 3.84
CA ILE A 9 6.44 0.65 5.03
C ILE A 9 7.36 1.85 4.93
N GLY A 10 6.87 2.99 5.39
CA GLY A 10 7.61 4.24 5.33
C GLY A 10 8.60 4.44 6.48
N GLY A 11 9.33 5.52 6.42
CA GLY A 11 10.30 5.87 7.48
C GLY A 11 9.61 6.30 8.78
N SER A 12 8.48 6.98 8.69
CA SER A 12 7.76 7.53 9.86
C SER A 12 6.49 6.76 10.20
N SER A 13 5.87 6.12 9.21
CA SER A 13 4.63 5.38 9.42
C SER A 13 4.52 4.24 8.44
N THR A 14 3.79 3.21 8.86
CA THR A 14 3.34 2.13 7.97
C THR A 14 1.87 2.33 7.70
N LYS A 15 1.52 2.31 6.42
CA LYS A 15 0.16 2.52 5.95
C LYS A 15 -0.33 1.28 5.22
N ILE A 16 -1.59 0.94 5.44
CA ILE A 16 -2.21 -0.19 4.77
C ILE A 16 -3.57 0.22 4.22
N VAL A 17 -3.85 -0.18 3.00
CA VAL A 17 -5.14 0.00 2.37
C VAL A 17 -5.65 -1.35 1.89
N GLY A 18 -6.91 -1.63 2.14
CA GLY A 18 -7.57 -2.81 1.61
C GLY A 18 -8.54 -2.44 0.52
N LEU A 19 -8.51 -3.19 -0.57
CA LEU A 19 -9.41 -3.00 -1.70
C LEU A 19 -10.15 -4.30 -1.99
N HIS A 20 -11.43 -4.16 -2.34
CA HIS A 20 -12.16 -5.24 -3.00
C HIS A 20 -11.63 -5.46 -4.41
N GLU A 21 -11.94 -6.60 -5.02
CA GLU A 21 -11.53 -6.91 -6.38
C GLU A 21 -11.93 -5.84 -7.40
N ASN A 22 -13.08 -5.20 -7.18
CA ASN A 22 -13.58 -4.14 -8.07
C ASN A 22 -12.90 -2.79 -7.87
N GLY A 23 -11.91 -2.71 -6.96
CA GLY A 23 -11.19 -1.48 -6.67
C GLY A 23 -11.81 -0.59 -5.60
N THR A 24 -12.97 -0.97 -5.05
CA THR A 24 -13.59 -0.22 -3.95
C THR A 24 -12.76 -0.35 -2.68
N VAL A 25 -12.50 0.78 -2.03
CA VAL A 25 -11.71 0.81 -0.79
C VAL A 25 -12.52 0.22 0.37
N ILE A 26 -11.94 -0.74 1.07
CA ILE A 26 -12.50 -1.27 2.31
C ILE A 26 -12.20 -0.30 3.45
N ASP A 27 -10.94 0.02 3.66
CA ASP A 27 -10.48 0.92 4.71
C ASP A 27 -9.00 1.21 4.54
N MET A 28 -8.50 2.15 5.32
CA MET A 28 -7.09 2.49 5.43
C MET A 28 -6.70 2.51 6.90
N LEU A 29 -5.47 2.08 7.19
CA LEU A 29 -4.90 2.12 8.52
C LEU A 29 -3.50 2.74 8.43
N ARG A 30 -3.17 3.59 9.38
CA ARG A 30 -1.84 4.16 9.51
C ARG A 30 -1.36 3.92 10.94
N VAL A 31 -0.18 3.35 11.07
CA VAL A 31 0.47 3.14 12.36
C VAL A 31 1.84 3.78 12.35
N LYS A 32 2.32 4.18 13.53
CA LYS A 32 3.66 4.73 13.68
C LYS A 32 4.69 3.63 13.38
N ALA A 33 5.65 3.93 12.52
CA ALA A 33 6.72 2.98 12.19
C ALA A 33 7.86 3.12 13.20
N GLU A 34 8.12 2.04 13.93
CA GLU A 34 9.27 1.94 14.82
C GLU A 34 10.26 0.92 14.24
N ASP A 35 9.93 -0.35 14.31
CA ASP A 35 10.66 -1.40 13.60
C ASP A 35 9.87 -1.78 12.34
N PRO A 36 10.49 -1.79 11.14
CA PRO A 36 9.74 -2.03 9.90
C PRO A 36 8.95 -3.33 9.88
N LEU A 37 9.54 -4.43 10.28
CA LEU A 37 8.84 -5.72 10.27
C LEU A 37 7.75 -5.79 11.34
N THR A 38 8.02 -5.32 12.54
CA THR A 38 7.03 -5.28 13.62
C THR A 38 5.85 -4.39 13.24
N SER A 39 6.12 -3.24 12.66
CA SER A 39 5.07 -2.31 12.21
C SER A 39 4.23 -2.93 11.09
N LEU A 40 4.88 -3.60 10.14
CA LEU A 40 4.18 -4.31 9.07
C LEU A 40 3.23 -5.36 9.63
N TYR A 41 3.73 -6.26 10.44
CA TYR A 41 2.92 -7.37 10.95
C TYR A 41 1.86 -6.89 11.95
N GLY A 42 2.17 -5.86 12.71
CA GLY A 42 1.19 -5.21 13.60
C GLY A 42 0.06 -4.56 12.83
N ALA A 43 0.38 -3.81 11.78
CA ALA A 43 -0.62 -3.18 10.92
C ALA A 43 -1.47 -4.22 10.19
N LEU A 44 -0.84 -5.26 9.65
CA LEU A 44 -1.53 -6.34 8.97
C LEU A 44 -2.50 -7.06 9.92
N GLY A 45 -2.03 -7.47 11.10
CA GLY A 45 -2.86 -8.14 12.08
C GLY A 45 -4.02 -7.27 12.55
N ASN A 46 -3.77 -6.01 12.81
CA ASN A 46 -4.79 -5.03 13.18
C ASN A 46 -5.86 -4.90 12.08
N PHE A 47 -5.45 -4.72 10.85
CA PHE A 47 -6.36 -4.58 9.72
C PHE A 47 -7.24 -5.82 9.55
N LEU A 48 -6.64 -7.00 9.56
CA LEU A 48 -7.39 -8.26 9.44
C LEU A 48 -8.39 -8.44 10.58
N ALA A 49 -7.97 -8.18 11.82
CA ALA A 49 -8.84 -8.33 12.98
C ALA A 49 -10.00 -7.33 12.93
N THR A 50 -9.72 -6.08 12.61
CA THR A 50 -10.75 -5.02 12.55
C THR A 50 -11.83 -5.33 11.54
N HIS A 51 -11.46 -5.93 10.40
CA HIS A 51 -12.39 -6.20 9.31
C HIS A 51 -12.86 -7.66 9.25
N SER A 52 -12.54 -8.45 10.27
CA SER A 52 -12.90 -9.87 10.33
C SER A 52 -12.44 -10.66 9.11
N LEU A 53 -11.24 -10.32 8.62
CA LEU A 53 -10.63 -10.98 7.47
C LEU A 53 -9.65 -12.05 7.94
N LYS A 54 -9.55 -13.11 7.15
CA LYS A 54 -8.53 -14.15 7.32
C LYS A 54 -7.46 -13.98 6.25
N LEU A 55 -6.29 -14.55 6.48
CA LEU A 55 -5.24 -14.55 5.46
C LEU A 55 -5.71 -15.19 4.14
N THR A 56 -6.58 -16.19 4.23
CA THR A 56 -7.16 -16.83 3.04
C THR A 56 -8.11 -15.91 2.24
N ASP A 57 -8.57 -14.81 2.83
CA ASP A 57 -9.40 -13.83 2.14
C ASP A 57 -8.56 -12.87 1.30
N ILE A 58 -7.25 -12.85 1.51
CA ILE A 58 -6.34 -11.93 0.82
C ILE A 58 -5.82 -12.60 -0.44
N GLY A 59 -6.10 -11.99 -1.59
CA GLY A 59 -5.64 -12.49 -2.87
C GLY A 59 -4.16 -12.21 -3.12
N HIS A 60 -3.73 -10.98 -2.87
CA HIS A 60 -2.32 -10.61 -2.93
C HIS A 60 -2.05 -9.30 -2.20
N ILE A 61 -0.77 -9.06 -1.97
CA ILE A 61 -0.25 -7.87 -1.29
C ILE A 61 0.71 -7.14 -2.23
N ALA A 62 0.50 -5.84 -2.38
CA ALA A 62 1.47 -4.95 -3.02
C ALA A 62 2.20 -4.19 -1.92
N LEU A 63 3.53 -4.23 -1.96
CA LEU A 63 4.39 -3.71 -0.90
C LEU A 63 5.32 -2.66 -1.45
N THR A 64 5.42 -1.54 -0.76
CA THR A 64 6.31 -0.44 -1.14
C THR A 64 6.90 0.23 0.11
N GLY A 65 7.71 1.26 -0.10
CA GLY A 65 8.34 2.03 0.95
C GLY A 65 9.74 1.56 1.26
N VAL A 66 10.46 2.37 2.05
CA VAL A 66 11.86 2.10 2.40
C VAL A 66 12.02 0.81 3.21
N GLY A 67 11.02 0.42 3.97
CA GLY A 67 11.03 -0.81 4.77
C GLY A 67 10.72 -2.08 3.99
N ALA A 68 10.29 -1.97 2.73
CA ALA A 68 9.95 -3.13 1.92
C ALA A 68 11.15 -4.05 1.68
N SER A 69 12.37 -3.51 1.70
CA SER A 69 13.59 -4.30 1.52
C SER A 69 13.84 -5.31 2.64
N TYR A 70 13.21 -5.12 3.80
CA TYR A 70 13.33 -6.07 4.92
C TYR A 70 12.43 -7.29 4.77
N VAL A 71 11.54 -7.29 3.78
CA VAL A 71 10.62 -8.40 3.55
C VAL A 71 11.17 -9.30 2.45
N ASP A 72 11.34 -10.57 2.77
CA ASP A 72 11.76 -11.60 1.84
C ASP A 72 10.57 -12.50 1.50
N GLY A 73 10.26 -12.61 0.21
CA GLY A 73 9.22 -13.52 -0.26
C GLY A 73 7.82 -13.13 0.16
N ASP A 74 6.95 -14.10 0.19
CA ASP A 74 5.53 -13.91 0.46
C ASP A 74 5.25 -13.74 1.96
N ILE A 75 4.33 -12.84 2.28
CA ILE A 75 3.93 -12.59 3.67
C ILE A 75 2.91 -13.66 4.07
N TYR A 76 3.29 -14.51 5.01
CA TYR A 76 2.45 -15.62 5.52
C TYR A 76 1.82 -16.46 4.41
N GLY A 77 2.56 -16.70 3.33
CA GLY A 77 2.06 -17.49 2.21
C GLY A 77 1.14 -16.74 1.26
N VAL A 78 0.83 -15.49 1.53
CA VAL A 78 0.06 -14.64 0.61
C VAL A 78 1.00 -14.03 -0.44
N ARG A 79 0.65 -14.17 -1.71
CA ARG A 79 1.45 -13.61 -2.79
C ARG A 79 1.73 -12.14 -2.56
N THR A 80 3.02 -11.79 -2.51
CA THR A 80 3.48 -10.44 -2.21
C THR A 80 4.35 -9.94 -3.35
N ILE A 81 4.00 -8.76 -3.88
CA ILE A 81 4.72 -8.12 -4.98
C ILE A 81 5.27 -6.80 -4.45
N LYS A 82 6.56 -6.56 -4.65
CA LYS A 82 7.16 -5.25 -4.35
C LYS A 82 6.93 -4.33 -5.53
N VAL A 83 6.43 -3.13 -5.25
CA VAL A 83 6.17 -2.10 -6.26
C VAL A 83 6.93 -0.82 -5.90
N GLU A 84 7.28 -0.05 -6.91
CA GLU A 84 7.99 1.21 -6.69
C GLU A 84 7.07 2.27 -6.12
N GLU A 85 7.61 3.10 -5.22
CA GLU A 85 6.84 4.10 -4.49
C GLU A 85 6.28 5.20 -5.41
N PHE A 86 7.12 5.79 -6.24
CA PHE A 86 6.67 6.92 -7.07
C PHE A 86 5.60 6.54 -8.08
N PRO A 87 5.74 5.46 -8.84
CA PRO A 87 4.63 5.00 -9.69
C PRO A 87 3.35 4.73 -8.91
N SER A 88 3.47 4.16 -7.72
CA SER A 88 2.31 3.89 -6.85
C SER A 88 1.62 5.16 -6.40
N VAL A 89 2.37 6.19 -6.03
CA VAL A 89 1.83 7.50 -5.66
C VAL A 89 1.11 8.13 -6.85
N GLY A 90 1.70 8.07 -8.05
CA GLY A 90 1.08 8.59 -9.25
C GLY A 90 -0.25 7.93 -9.58
N VAL A 91 -0.26 6.61 -9.61
CA VAL A 91 -1.48 5.83 -9.88
C VAL A 91 -2.54 6.08 -8.82
N GLY A 92 -2.14 6.09 -7.55
CA GLY A 92 -3.06 6.35 -6.44
C GLY A 92 -3.65 7.75 -6.49
N GLY A 93 -2.84 8.74 -6.80
CA GLY A 93 -3.31 10.12 -6.93
C GLY A 93 -4.32 10.29 -8.05
N LEU A 94 -4.10 9.66 -9.20
CA LEU A 94 -5.06 9.68 -10.30
C LEU A 94 -6.36 8.96 -9.93
N ALA A 95 -6.25 7.82 -9.27
CA ALA A 95 -7.42 7.04 -8.86
C ALA A 95 -8.29 7.82 -7.85
N LEU A 96 -7.68 8.45 -6.86
CA LEU A 96 -8.40 9.21 -5.84
C LEU A 96 -9.01 10.49 -6.40
N SER A 97 -8.31 11.18 -7.30
CA SER A 97 -8.79 12.44 -7.89
C SER A 97 -9.76 12.21 -9.05
N ARG A 98 -9.79 11.02 -9.62
CA ARG A 98 -10.52 10.67 -10.85
C ARG A 98 -10.10 11.52 -12.04
N LYS A 99 -8.86 11.99 -12.04
CA LYS A 99 -8.29 12.75 -13.15
C LYS A 99 -7.50 11.83 -14.07
N GLU A 100 -7.39 12.22 -15.32
CA GLU A 100 -6.58 11.48 -16.29
C GLU A 100 -5.11 11.89 -16.23
N ARG A 101 -4.83 13.08 -15.74
CA ARG A 101 -3.48 13.60 -15.53
C ARG A 101 -3.49 14.63 -14.40
N ALA A 102 -2.42 14.65 -13.65
CA ALA A 102 -2.27 15.58 -12.53
C ALA A 102 -0.81 15.66 -12.08
N VAL A 103 -0.50 16.74 -11.40
CA VAL A 103 0.68 16.79 -10.54
C VAL A 103 0.26 16.25 -9.18
N VAL A 104 0.90 15.18 -8.76
CA VAL A 104 0.61 14.56 -7.46
C VAL A 104 1.72 14.95 -6.50
N VAL A 105 1.33 15.54 -5.39
CA VAL A 105 2.27 15.94 -4.33
C VAL A 105 2.12 14.95 -3.17
N SER A 106 3.20 14.26 -2.86
CA SER A 106 3.27 13.36 -1.72
C SER A 106 4.06 14.03 -0.60
N MET A 107 3.42 14.22 0.53
CA MET A 107 4.03 14.84 1.71
C MET A 107 4.05 13.84 2.85
N GLY A 108 5.21 13.27 3.08
CA GLY A 108 5.46 12.34 4.19
C GLY A 108 6.69 12.81 4.96
N THR A 109 7.62 11.91 5.24
CA THR A 109 8.93 12.25 5.82
C THR A 109 9.69 13.20 4.88
N GLY A 110 9.59 12.96 3.58
CA GLY A 110 10.02 13.88 2.54
C GLY A 110 8.85 14.33 1.69
N THR A 111 9.10 15.24 0.75
CA THR A 111 8.09 15.73 -0.19
C THR A 111 8.53 15.42 -1.62
N SER A 112 7.62 14.90 -2.42
CA SER A 112 7.86 14.65 -3.83
C SER A 112 6.71 15.19 -4.67
N LEU A 113 7.03 15.64 -5.88
CA LEU A 113 6.07 16.07 -6.89
C LEU A 113 6.19 15.15 -8.08
N LEU A 114 5.08 14.62 -8.54
CA LEU A 114 5.03 13.69 -9.65
C LEU A 114 4.05 14.17 -10.69
N TRP A 115 4.47 14.15 -11.95
CA TRP A 115 3.54 14.24 -13.06
C TRP A 115 2.99 12.83 -13.33
N ALA A 116 1.70 12.68 -13.24
CA ALA A 116 1.04 11.41 -13.50
C ALA A 116 0.04 11.54 -14.62
N GLU A 117 0.01 10.54 -15.49
CA GLU A 117 -0.87 10.48 -16.64
C GLU A 117 -1.41 9.07 -16.79
N LYS A 118 -2.72 8.95 -16.92
CA LYS A 118 -3.39 7.66 -17.03
C LYS A 118 -2.97 6.94 -18.30
N GLY A 119 -2.61 5.66 -18.13
CA GLY A 119 -2.19 4.82 -19.25
C GLY A 119 -0.73 4.98 -19.65
N SER A 120 0.02 5.88 -19.00
CA SER A 120 1.47 5.98 -19.22
C SER A 120 2.23 5.12 -18.24
N GLU A 121 3.42 4.68 -18.61
CA GLU A 121 4.37 4.08 -17.69
C GLU A 121 5.01 5.20 -16.86
N ILE A 122 4.99 5.03 -15.58
CA ILE A 122 5.54 5.99 -14.65
C ILE A 122 6.86 5.49 -14.10
#